data_df8675dcee4677264b89372c91e10168
#
_entry.id   df8675dcee4677264b89372c91e10168
#
_cell.length_a   1.000
_cell.length_b   1.000
_cell.length_c   1.000
_cell.angle_alpha   90.00
_cell.angle_beta   90.00
_cell.angle_gamma   90.00
#
_symmetry.space_group_name_H-M   'P 1'
#
loop_
_entity.id
_entity.type
_entity.pdbx_description
1 polymer ?
#
loop_
_entity_poly.entity_id
_entity_poly.type
_entity_poly.pdbx_seq_one_letter_code
_entity_poly.pdbx_strand_id
1 'polypeptide(L)'
;MNVRFADIHSAADYIGPGAIEVPLYQTEIFDICQRSSPFGQRIKQVPATGHPSRFFEETALPTAGAAAFVNPRAISPTVVSPTRVERSVPLKALVSQINYNLFDVELGDQQKQFAYLQAKDLADTVSGLMVEHDVALWNGNDTSLATPTTLQYFGVAGQIAAGGQTSTIGTSASIVDGLKSQVAAMVAQSGYHVRPTAIYGNPVLLDLIDREMKTEFNVVLNTESITGGVRVKMLSTQAGDLPLIPDWSLAYTGTPGSGTAVLPAYIVTENLIEYHWLGDPTPRIFELGLPNSLAQQYVAVKFGAVVVKGANYAHAQVLVDR
;
A
#
# COMPACT_ATOMS: atom_id res chain seq x y z
N MET A 1 23.54 -8.11 -37.05
CA MET A 1 22.99 -9.42 -37.37
C MET A 1 21.99 -9.74 -36.23
N ASN A 2 20.68 -9.56 -36.51
CA ASN A 2 19.66 -9.85 -35.48
C ASN A 2 19.38 -11.33 -35.50
N VAL A 3 20.00 -12.07 -34.59
CA VAL A 3 19.66 -13.48 -34.34
C VAL A 3 18.32 -13.50 -33.60
N ARG A 4 17.28 -13.99 -34.28
CA ARG A 4 15.97 -14.19 -33.62
C ARG A 4 16.08 -15.43 -32.73
N PHE A 5 15.51 -15.37 -31.54
CA PHE A 5 15.44 -16.51 -30.61
C PHE A 5 14.85 -17.80 -31.22
N ALA A 6 14.07 -17.65 -32.29
CA ALA A 6 13.50 -18.78 -33.03
C ALA A 6 14.55 -19.55 -33.88
N ASP A 7 15.75 -18.98 -34.08
CA ASP A 7 16.77 -19.55 -34.96
C ASP A 7 17.78 -20.46 -34.19
N ILE A 8 17.58 -20.66 -32.89
CA ILE A 8 18.55 -21.36 -32.00
C ILE A 8 18.15 -22.84 -31.76
N HIS A 9 17.23 -23.42 -32.52
CA HIS A 9 16.49 -24.55 -31.98
C HIS A 9 16.53 -25.85 -32.72
N SER A 10 17.46 -26.04 -33.58
CA SER A 10 17.63 -27.36 -34.19
C SER A 10 19.00 -27.91 -33.84
N ALA A 11 19.06 -28.95 -33.02
CA ALA A 11 20.29 -29.68 -32.75
C ALA A 11 20.96 -30.15 -34.04
N ALA A 12 20.17 -30.39 -35.08
CA ALA A 12 20.62 -30.76 -36.43
C ALA A 12 21.42 -29.65 -37.10
N ASP A 13 21.24 -28.37 -36.75
CA ASP A 13 21.94 -27.24 -37.34
C ASP A 13 23.38 -27.12 -36.84
N TYR A 14 23.70 -27.69 -35.66
CA TYR A 14 25.00 -27.54 -34.99
C TYR A 14 25.83 -28.83 -34.93
N ILE A 15 25.19 -29.98 -34.84
CA ILE A 15 25.88 -31.24 -34.50
C ILE A 15 25.77 -32.30 -35.64
N GLY A 16 24.93 -32.04 -36.65
CA GLY A 16 24.73 -32.95 -37.76
C GLY A 16 23.66 -34.04 -37.49
N PRO A 17 23.24 -34.73 -38.56
CA PRO A 17 22.15 -35.69 -38.45
C PRO A 17 22.51 -36.88 -37.58
N GLY A 18 21.68 -37.18 -36.60
CA GLY A 18 21.88 -38.32 -35.66
C GLY A 18 22.55 -37.96 -34.33
N ALA A 19 22.95 -36.72 -34.10
CA ALA A 19 23.40 -36.32 -32.80
C ALA A 19 22.23 -36.16 -31.83
N ILE A 20 22.41 -36.70 -30.62
CA ILE A 20 21.43 -36.56 -29.53
C ILE A 20 21.92 -35.38 -28.65
N GLU A 21 21.20 -34.27 -28.75
CA GLU A 21 21.41 -33.11 -27.88
C GLU A 21 20.36 -33.09 -26.77
N VAL A 22 20.81 -33.05 -25.55
CA VAL A 22 19.92 -32.85 -24.41
C VAL A 22 19.89 -31.36 -24.12
N PRO A 23 18.72 -30.68 -24.21
CA PRO A 23 18.63 -29.29 -23.89
C PRO A 23 19.02 -29.06 -22.43
N LEU A 24 20.09 -28.30 -22.23
CA LEU A 24 20.53 -27.87 -20.90
C LEU A 24 19.82 -26.56 -20.56
N TYR A 25 18.97 -26.61 -19.55
CA TYR A 25 18.33 -25.41 -19.02
C TYR A 25 19.24 -24.77 -17.97
N GLN A 26 19.22 -23.43 -17.91
CA GLN A 26 19.79 -22.74 -16.77
C GLN A 26 19.06 -23.16 -15.50
N THR A 27 19.82 -23.57 -14.49
CA THR A 27 19.28 -23.98 -13.18
C THR A 27 18.82 -22.80 -12.31
N GLU A 28 19.22 -21.57 -12.71
CA GLU A 28 18.90 -20.34 -11.99
C GLU A 28 17.70 -19.65 -12.64
N ILE A 29 16.67 -19.37 -11.84
CA ILE A 29 15.49 -18.62 -12.25
C ILE A 29 15.67 -17.18 -11.82
N PHE A 30 15.80 -16.26 -12.79
CA PHE A 30 15.91 -14.83 -12.51
C PHE A 30 14.55 -14.25 -12.12
N ASP A 31 14.53 -13.57 -10.98
CA ASP A 31 13.35 -12.89 -10.48
C ASP A 31 13.42 -11.40 -10.78
N ILE A 32 12.45 -10.90 -11.53
CA ILE A 32 12.32 -9.49 -11.92
C ILE A 32 11.07 -8.83 -11.30
N CYS A 33 10.36 -9.56 -10.45
CA CYS A 33 9.10 -9.08 -9.87
C CYS A 33 9.37 -8.19 -8.65
N GLN A 34 8.68 -7.05 -8.59
CA GLN A 34 8.65 -6.22 -7.38
C GLN A 34 7.75 -6.85 -6.34
N ARG A 35 8.30 -7.15 -5.14
CA ARG A 35 7.65 -7.97 -4.12
C ARG A 35 7.15 -7.21 -2.91
N SER A 36 7.45 -5.93 -2.77
CA SER A 36 7.06 -5.15 -1.59
C SER A 36 6.75 -3.70 -1.92
N SER A 37 5.77 -3.15 -1.20
CA SER A 37 5.44 -1.72 -1.19
C SER A 37 6.04 -1.06 0.06
N PRO A 38 6.53 0.19 -0.03
CA PRO A 38 7.03 0.93 1.12
C PRO A 38 5.93 1.22 2.15
N PHE A 39 4.69 1.34 1.74
CA PHE A 39 3.57 1.66 2.62
C PHE A 39 3.30 0.56 3.64
N GLY A 40 3.19 -0.70 3.21
CA GLY A 40 2.93 -1.84 4.11
C GLY A 40 3.96 -2.01 5.21
N GLN A 41 5.21 -1.55 4.99
CA GLN A 41 6.29 -1.61 5.98
C GLN A 41 6.25 -0.43 6.99
N ARG A 42 5.62 0.68 6.64
CA ARG A 42 5.61 1.91 7.45
C ARG A 42 4.38 2.07 8.32
N ILE A 43 3.28 1.41 7.97
CA ILE A 43 2.06 1.45 8.78
C ILE A 43 2.21 0.65 10.06
N LYS A 44 1.55 1.12 11.11
CA LYS A 44 1.55 0.45 12.41
C LYS A 44 0.75 -0.85 12.35
N GLN A 45 1.35 -1.94 12.78
CA GLN A 45 0.71 -3.23 12.88
C GLN A 45 0.23 -3.50 14.31
N VAL A 46 -1.05 -3.82 14.47
CA VAL A 46 -1.71 -4.02 15.77
C VAL A 46 -2.42 -5.38 15.78
N PRO A 47 -2.24 -6.19 16.83
CA PRO A 47 -3.00 -7.42 16.96
C PRO A 47 -4.49 -7.10 17.18
N ALA A 48 -5.35 -7.78 16.44
CA ALA A 48 -6.80 -7.67 16.64
C ALA A 48 -7.22 -8.40 17.90
N THR A 49 -8.01 -7.75 18.75
CA THR A 49 -8.50 -8.33 20.01
C THR A 49 -9.76 -9.18 19.84
N GLY A 50 -10.35 -9.20 18.65
CA GLY A 50 -11.56 -9.95 18.34
C GLY A 50 -12.05 -9.76 16.91
N HIS A 51 -13.18 -10.37 16.57
CA HIS A 51 -13.87 -10.20 15.32
C HIS A 51 -15.32 -9.77 15.56
N PRO A 52 -15.72 -8.52 15.18
CA PRO A 52 -14.91 -7.45 14.60
C PRO A 52 -13.89 -6.86 15.58
N SER A 53 -12.78 -6.32 15.05
CA SER A 53 -11.84 -5.51 15.83
C SER A 53 -12.49 -4.16 16.13
N ARG A 54 -12.45 -3.71 17.40
CA ARG A 54 -13.12 -2.49 17.87
C ARG A 54 -12.10 -1.50 18.40
N PHE A 55 -12.35 -0.22 18.15
CA PHE A 55 -11.55 0.87 18.68
C PHE A 55 -12.41 2.11 18.92
N PHE A 56 -11.92 3.02 19.74
CA PHE A 56 -12.59 4.30 19.99
C PHE A 56 -11.83 5.43 19.31
N GLU A 57 -12.60 6.32 18.70
CA GLU A 57 -12.12 7.55 18.11
C GLU A 57 -12.66 8.73 18.92
N GLU A 58 -11.78 9.62 19.37
CA GLU A 58 -12.19 10.88 19.97
C GLU A 58 -12.36 11.91 18.83
N THR A 59 -13.61 12.24 18.54
CA THR A 59 -13.97 13.08 17.38
C THR A 59 -14.05 14.56 17.71
N ALA A 60 -14.17 14.90 19.00
CA ALA A 60 -14.15 16.30 19.43
C ALA A 60 -13.64 16.41 20.88
N LEU A 61 -12.74 17.35 21.08
CA LEU A 61 -12.40 17.86 22.42
C LEU A 61 -13.59 18.68 22.96
N PRO A 62 -13.67 18.85 24.30
CA PRO A 62 -14.61 19.81 24.86
C PRO A 62 -14.43 21.17 24.21
N THR A 63 -15.53 21.74 23.71
CA THR A 63 -15.50 22.99 22.96
C THR A 63 -14.87 24.11 23.78
N ALA A 64 -13.98 24.89 23.17
CA ALA A 64 -13.27 26.00 23.83
C ALA A 64 -14.22 27.04 24.49
N GLY A 65 -15.45 27.18 23.96
CA GLY A 65 -16.49 28.03 24.56
C GLY A 65 -17.11 27.48 25.85
N ALA A 66 -16.83 26.21 26.18
CA ALA A 66 -17.30 25.59 27.42
C ALA A 66 -16.28 25.70 28.56
N ALA A 67 -15.00 25.96 28.25
CA ALA A 67 -14.01 26.35 29.21
C ALA A 67 -14.12 27.88 29.42
N ALA A 68 -15.03 28.33 30.26
CA ALA A 68 -15.25 29.76 30.48
C ALA A 68 -14.35 30.31 31.59
N PHE A 69 -13.86 31.52 31.37
CA PHE A 69 -13.30 32.31 32.45
C PHE A 69 -14.42 32.69 33.42
N VAL A 70 -14.34 32.22 34.66
CA VAL A 70 -15.36 32.47 35.69
C VAL A 70 -14.81 33.39 36.77
N ASN A 71 -15.71 34.10 37.46
CA ASN A 71 -15.34 34.90 38.61
C ASN A 71 -14.74 33.98 39.70
N PRO A 72 -13.50 34.22 40.19
CA PRO A 72 -12.87 33.35 41.19
C PRO A 72 -13.63 33.28 42.50
N ARG A 73 -14.56 34.22 42.75
CA ARG A 73 -15.42 34.23 43.96
C ARG A 73 -16.76 33.53 43.75
N ALA A 74 -17.11 33.19 42.53
CA ALA A 74 -18.35 32.52 42.19
C ALA A 74 -18.08 31.46 41.09
N ILE A 75 -17.44 30.36 41.45
CA ILE A 75 -17.05 29.30 40.52
C ILE A 75 -18.27 28.45 40.20
N SER A 76 -18.77 28.54 38.99
CA SER A 76 -19.81 27.65 38.46
C SER A 76 -19.43 27.20 37.04
N PRO A 77 -18.51 26.23 36.91
CA PRO A 77 -18.05 25.73 35.62
C PRO A 77 -19.16 24.90 34.95
N THR A 78 -19.31 25.07 33.64
CA THR A 78 -20.14 24.17 32.82
C THR A 78 -19.44 22.81 32.66
N VAL A 79 -20.17 21.75 32.87
CA VAL A 79 -19.64 20.38 32.68
C VAL A 79 -19.56 20.12 31.19
N VAL A 80 -18.37 19.72 30.71
CA VAL A 80 -18.11 19.35 29.31
C VAL A 80 -17.48 17.99 29.24
N SER A 81 -17.81 17.25 28.22
CA SER A 81 -17.30 15.90 27.96
C SER A 81 -16.75 15.81 26.54
N PRO A 82 -15.64 15.10 26.33
CA PRO A 82 -15.16 14.81 24.98
C PRO A 82 -16.15 13.89 24.26
N THR A 83 -16.26 14.03 22.96
CA THR A 83 -17.08 13.14 22.12
C THR A 83 -16.24 11.98 21.62
N ARG A 84 -16.64 10.75 21.97
CA ARG A 84 -16.00 9.52 21.55
C ARG A 84 -16.96 8.65 20.77
N VAL A 85 -16.50 8.09 19.67
CA VAL A 85 -17.27 7.19 18.81
C VAL A 85 -16.58 5.84 18.77
N GLU A 86 -17.34 4.77 19.02
CA GLU A 86 -16.87 3.41 18.80
C GLU A 86 -16.89 3.10 17.30
N ARG A 87 -15.80 2.54 16.81
CA ARG A 87 -15.66 2.04 15.45
C ARG A 87 -15.37 0.56 15.49
N SER A 88 -15.89 -0.17 14.53
CA SER A 88 -15.65 -1.60 14.37
C SER A 88 -15.24 -1.92 12.95
N VAL A 89 -14.33 -2.88 12.81
CA VAL A 89 -13.87 -3.37 11.51
C VAL A 89 -13.84 -4.90 11.52
N PRO A 90 -14.58 -5.57 10.64
CA PRO A 90 -14.47 -7.00 10.47
C PRO A 90 -13.17 -7.37 9.76
N LEU A 91 -12.51 -8.40 10.25
CA LEU A 91 -11.30 -8.93 9.67
C LEU A 91 -11.63 -9.69 8.39
N LYS A 92 -10.77 -9.54 7.39
CA LYS A 92 -10.87 -10.21 6.09
C LYS A 92 -9.79 -11.27 5.97
N ALA A 93 -10.00 -12.24 5.10
CA ALA A 93 -9.05 -13.30 4.80
C ALA A 93 -8.49 -13.09 3.39
N LEU A 94 -7.18 -13.03 3.29
CA LEU A 94 -6.45 -13.09 2.03
C LEU A 94 -5.79 -14.46 1.94
N VAL A 95 -6.08 -15.19 0.87
CA VAL A 95 -5.69 -16.59 0.72
C VAL A 95 -5.08 -16.80 -0.66
N SER A 96 -3.96 -17.50 -0.71
CA SER A 96 -3.37 -17.99 -1.96
C SER A 96 -3.09 -19.49 -1.82
N GLN A 97 -3.32 -20.25 -2.87
CA GLN A 97 -3.18 -21.71 -2.87
C GLN A 97 -2.32 -22.14 -4.04
N ILE A 98 -1.45 -23.09 -3.79
CA ILE A 98 -0.66 -23.79 -4.79
C ILE A 98 -0.88 -25.31 -4.66
N ASN A 99 -1.00 -25.98 -5.80
CA ASN A 99 -1.19 -27.43 -5.88
C ASN A 99 -0.05 -28.04 -6.67
N TYR A 100 0.54 -29.10 -6.11
CA TYR A 100 1.54 -29.90 -6.80
C TYR A 100 0.96 -31.28 -7.11
N ASN A 101 1.01 -31.66 -8.39
CA ASN A 101 0.70 -33.03 -8.78
C ASN A 101 1.85 -33.95 -8.31
N LEU A 102 1.50 -35.07 -7.68
CA LEU A 102 2.48 -36.03 -7.19
C LEU A 102 3.39 -36.55 -8.30
N PHE A 103 2.86 -36.74 -9.49
CA PHE A 103 3.63 -37.17 -10.67
C PHE A 103 4.73 -36.15 -11.04
N ASP A 104 4.40 -34.85 -11.00
CA ASP A 104 5.36 -33.78 -11.35
C ASP A 104 6.45 -33.64 -10.28
N VAL A 105 6.11 -33.88 -9.01
CA VAL A 105 7.08 -33.90 -7.90
C VAL A 105 8.07 -35.06 -8.06
N GLU A 106 7.58 -36.27 -8.31
CA GLU A 106 8.41 -37.45 -8.52
C GLU A 106 9.29 -37.32 -9.77
N LEU A 107 8.76 -36.74 -10.83
CA LEU A 107 9.51 -36.49 -12.06
C LEU A 107 10.64 -35.46 -11.82
N GLY A 108 10.34 -34.38 -11.07
CA GLY A 108 11.30 -33.36 -10.70
C GLY A 108 12.45 -33.92 -9.86
N ASP A 109 12.12 -34.80 -8.91
CA ASP A 109 13.11 -35.47 -8.06
C ASP A 109 14.02 -36.40 -8.85
N GLN A 110 13.50 -37.09 -9.86
CA GLN A 110 14.29 -37.95 -10.74
C GLN A 110 15.22 -37.15 -11.66
N GLN A 111 14.72 -36.05 -12.22
CA GLN A 111 15.49 -35.22 -13.15
C GLN A 111 16.56 -34.37 -12.50
N LYS A 112 16.40 -34.02 -11.21
CA LYS A 112 17.32 -33.20 -10.39
C LYS A 112 17.77 -31.87 -11.01
N GLN A 113 17.08 -31.41 -12.06
CA GLN A 113 17.43 -30.18 -12.78
C GLN A 113 16.99 -28.94 -12.00
N PHE A 114 15.92 -29.04 -11.23
CA PHE A 114 15.34 -27.96 -10.43
C PHE A 114 15.09 -28.40 -8.98
N ALA A 115 16.15 -28.75 -8.27
CA ALA A 115 16.08 -29.31 -6.91
C ALA A 115 15.30 -28.46 -5.88
N TYR A 116 15.07 -27.17 -6.17
CA TYR A 116 14.38 -26.23 -5.27
C TYR A 116 13.13 -25.61 -5.87
N LEU A 117 12.58 -26.17 -6.95
CA LEU A 117 11.43 -25.59 -7.64
C LEU A 117 10.24 -25.43 -6.70
N GLN A 118 9.91 -26.46 -5.93
CA GLN A 118 8.80 -26.46 -4.99
C GLN A 118 8.95 -25.38 -3.91
N ALA A 119 10.15 -25.25 -3.34
CA ALA A 119 10.42 -24.23 -2.32
C ALA A 119 10.36 -22.81 -2.91
N LYS A 120 10.84 -22.65 -4.16
CA LYS A 120 10.77 -21.37 -4.86
C LYS A 120 9.31 -20.99 -5.19
N ASP A 121 8.53 -21.91 -5.73
CA ASP A 121 7.13 -21.66 -6.06
C ASP A 121 6.30 -21.33 -4.83
N LEU A 122 6.60 -21.95 -3.68
CA LEU A 122 5.96 -21.63 -2.41
C LEU A 122 6.34 -20.21 -1.96
N ALA A 123 7.61 -19.84 -2.07
CA ALA A 123 8.08 -18.49 -1.76
C ALA A 123 7.46 -17.45 -2.71
N ASP A 124 7.32 -17.78 -3.99
CA ASP A 124 6.68 -16.92 -4.99
C ASP A 124 5.17 -16.77 -4.72
N THR A 125 4.50 -17.83 -4.29
CA THR A 125 3.08 -17.79 -3.86
C THR A 125 2.87 -16.86 -2.67
N VAL A 126 3.73 -16.93 -1.66
CA VAL A 126 3.69 -16.03 -0.51
C VAL A 126 4.00 -14.58 -0.94
N SER A 127 4.97 -14.40 -1.82
CA SER A 127 5.31 -13.07 -2.36
C SER A 127 4.17 -12.48 -3.17
N GLY A 128 3.49 -13.27 -4.01
CA GLY A 128 2.31 -12.87 -4.77
C GLY A 128 1.15 -12.45 -3.85
N LEU A 129 0.93 -13.21 -2.76
CA LEU A 129 -0.06 -12.85 -1.73
C LEU A 129 0.29 -11.51 -1.08
N MET A 130 1.57 -11.24 -0.80
CA MET A 130 2.01 -9.97 -0.20
C MET A 130 1.87 -8.80 -1.17
N VAL A 131 2.12 -9.00 -2.47
CA VAL A 131 1.88 -7.98 -3.50
C VAL A 131 0.40 -7.61 -3.56
N GLU A 132 -0.49 -8.61 -3.60
CA GLU A 132 -1.94 -8.38 -3.58
C GLU A 132 -2.38 -7.69 -2.29
N HIS A 133 -1.79 -8.06 -1.15
CA HIS A 133 -2.03 -7.40 0.12
C HIS A 133 -1.67 -5.90 0.05
N ASP A 134 -0.48 -5.56 -0.46
CA ASP A 134 0.00 -4.18 -0.56
C ASP A 134 -0.87 -3.34 -1.50
N VAL A 135 -1.30 -3.92 -2.63
CA VAL A 135 -2.27 -3.27 -3.53
C VAL A 135 -3.62 -3.06 -2.85
N ALA A 136 -4.11 -4.07 -2.13
CA ALA A 136 -5.40 -3.99 -1.44
C ALA A 136 -5.38 -3.05 -0.23
N LEU A 137 -4.22 -2.81 0.40
CA LEU A 137 -4.09 -1.79 1.46
C LEU A 137 -4.50 -0.40 0.94
N TRP A 138 -4.08 -0.04 -0.28
CA TRP A 138 -4.46 1.23 -0.91
C TRP A 138 -5.81 1.17 -1.61
N ASN A 139 -6.00 0.21 -2.51
CA ASN A 139 -7.07 0.19 -3.51
C ASN A 139 -8.16 -0.83 -3.20
N GLY A 140 -8.22 -1.35 -1.97
CA GLY A 140 -9.27 -2.30 -1.59
C GLY A 140 -10.67 -1.74 -1.89
N ASN A 141 -11.53 -2.58 -2.47
CA ASN A 141 -12.79 -2.17 -3.10
C ASN A 141 -14.00 -2.19 -2.18
N ASP A 142 -13.85 -2.45 -0.88
CA ASP A 142 -14.94 -2.30 0.07
C ASP A 142 -15.29 -0.80 0.26
N THR A 143 -16.52 -0.51 0.64
CA THR A 143 -17.03 0.86 0.77
C THR A 143 -17.39 1.24 2.20
N SER A 144 -17.32 0.30 3.13
CA SER A 144 -17.67 0.54 4.53
C SER A 144 -16.82 -0.29 5.49
N LEU A 145 -16.36 0.33 6.58
CA LEU A 145 -15.66 -0.38 7.65
C LEU A 145 -16.61 -1.26 8.47
N ALA A 146 -17.77 -0.75 8.85
CA ALA A 146 -18.69 -1.42 9.77
C ALA A 146 -19.59 -2.46 9.08
N THR A 147 -20.01 -2.17 7.86
CA THR A 147 -20.92 -3.00 7.05
C THR A 147 -20.28 -3.34 5.72
N PRO A 148 -19.40 -4.35 5.67
CA PRO A 148 -18.67 -4.69 4.45
C PRO A 148 -19.63 -5.07 3.32
N THR A 149 -19.33 -4.58 2.13
CA THR A 149 -20.06 -4.91 0.89
C THR A 149 -19.31 -5.92 0.04
N THR A 150 -17.99 -6.05 0.26
CA THR A 150 -17.12 -6.97 -0.48
C THR A 150 -16.24 -7.79 0.47
N LEU A 151 -15.52 -8.78 -0.09
CA LEU A 151 -14.58 -9.61 0.66
C LEU A 151 -13.19 -8.96 0.83
N GLN A 152 -12.88 -7.91 0.05
CA GLN A 152 -11.61 -7.19 0.15
C GLN A 152 -11.61 -6.20 1.34
N TYR A 153 -10.44 -5.60 1.58
CA TYR A 153 -10.32 -4.49 2.53
C TYR A 153 -11.10 -3.26 2.04
N PHE A 154 -11.49 -2.40 2.96
CA PHE A 154 -11.78 -1.01 2.63
C PHE A 154 -10.43 -0.28 2.55
N GLY A 155 -9.92 -0.05 1.34
CA GLY A 155 -8.59 0.50 1.10
C GLY A 155 -8.41 1.89 1.71
N VAL A 156 -7.16 2.24 2.04
CA VAL A 156 -6.82 3.55 2.62
C VAL A 156 -7.29 4.70 1.73
N ALA A 157 -7.13 4.57 0.42
CA ALA A 157 -7.61 5.56 -0.56
C ALA A 157 -9.12 5.79 -0.44
N GLY A 158 -9.91 4.72 -0.36
CA GLY A 158 -11.35 4.78 -0.20
C GLY A 158 -11.78 5.39 1.15
N GLN A 159 -11.09 5.03 2.24
CA GLN A 159 -11.37 5.56 3.57
C GLN A 159 -11.09 7.07 3.65
N ILE A 160 -9.98 7.54 3.05
CA ILE A 160 -9.62 8.96 3.01
C ILE A 160 -10.62 9.73 2.13
N ALA A 161 -10.98 9.20 0.96
CA ALA A 161 -11.98 9.81 0.09
C ALA A 161 -13.34 9.93 0.79
N ALA A 162 -13.77 8.89 1.51
CA ALA A 162 -15.00 8.91 2.32
C ALA A 162 -14.93 9.91 3.47
N GLY A 163 -13.73 10.24 3.97
CA GLY A 163 -13.50 11.29 4.97
C GLY A 163 -13.74 12.71 4.46
N GLY A 164 -13.82 12.93 3.14
CA GLY A 164 -14.19 14.19 2.52
C GLY A 164 -13.09 15.24 2.41
N GLN A 165 -11.86 14.94 2.83
CA GLN A 165 -10.69 15.82 2.66
C GLN A 165 -10.05 15.57 1.27
N THR A 166 -10.77 15.95 0.22
CA THR A 166 -10.32 15.79 -1.17
C THR A 166 -10.19 17.14 -1.84
N SER A 167 -9.06 17.39 -2.51
CA SER A 167 -8.86 18.56 -3.37
C SER A 167 -8.42 18.13 -4.76
N THR A 168 -8.72 18.94 -5.77
CA THR A 168 -8.32 18.69 -7.16
C THR A 168 -7.44 19.82 -7.65
N ILE A 169 -6.32 19.47 -8.26
CA ILE A 169 -5.37 20.39 -8.90
C ILE A 169 -5.56 20.25 -10.40
N GLY A 170 -6.11 21.28 -11.03
CA GLY A 170 -6.35 21.29 -12.48
C GLY A 170 -5.05 21.32 -13.29
N THR A 171 -5.18 21.06 -14.59
CA THR A 171 -4.06 20.86 -15.52
C THR A 171 -3.07 22.02 -15.62
N SER A 172 -3.52 23.26 -15.39
CA SER A 172 -2.69 24.48 -15.46
C SER A 172 -2.22 25.00 -14.09
N ALA A 173 -2.63 24.37 -12.98
CA ALA A 173 -2.25 24.81 -11.67
C ALA A 173 -0.97 24.12 -11.18
N SER A 174 -0.19 24.80 -10.32
CA SER A 174 1.01 24.24 -9.71
C SER A 174 0.66 23.08 -8.77
N ILE A 175 1.31 21.92 -8.98
CA ILE A 175 1.15 20.74 -8.14
C ILE A 175 1.69 21.03 -6.73
N VAL A 176 2.85 21.64 -6.68
CA VAL A 176 3.56 21.95 -5.44
C VAL A 176 2.74 22.89 -4.57
N ASP A 177 2.21 23.97 -5.15
CA ASP A 177 1.39 24.93 -4.41
C ASP A 177 0.07 24.32 -3.95
N GLY A 178 -0.54 23.47 -4.77
CA GLY A 178 -1.74 22.72 -4.41
C GLY A 178 -1.51 21.78 -3.22
N LEU A 179 -0.42 21.02 -3.22
CA LEU A 179 -0.04 20.15 -2.11
C LEU A 179 0.24 20.94 -0.84
N LYS A 180 1.01 22.05 -0.91
CA LYS A 180 1.29 22.92 0.23
C LYS A 180 0.03 23.56 0.80
N SER A 181 -0.88 24.00 -0.07
CA SER A 181 -2.17 24.57 0.32
C SER A 181 -3.03 23.54 1.06
N GLN A 182 -3.06 22.29 0.59
CA GLN A 182 -3.81 21.23 1.26
C GLN A 182 -3.21 20.89 2.63
N VAL A 183 -1.87 20.80 2.74
CA VAL A 183 -1.21 20.62 4.03
C VAL A 183 -1.53 21.77 4.98
N ALA A 184 -1.49 23.02 4.50
CA ALA A 184 -1.82 24.19 5.31
C ALA A 184 -3.27 24.15 5.80
N ALA A 185 -4.22 23.73 4.95
CA ALA A 185 -5.62 23.55 5.32
C ALA A 185 -5.80 22.48 6.41
N MET A 186 -5.07 21.37 6.33
CA MET A 186 -5.10 20.32 7.36
C MET A 186 -4.56 20.81 8.70
N VAL A 187 -3.43 21.52 8.70
CA VAL A 187 -2.79 22.03 9.91
C VAL A 187 -3.60 23.16 10.54
N ALA A 188 -4.28 23.98 9.72
CA ALA A 188 -5.11 25.10 10.16
C ALA A 188 -6.50 24.69 10.70
N GLN A 189 -6.84 23.42 10.64
CA GLN A 189 -8.14 22.92 11.09
C GLN A 189 -8.35 23.20 12.59
N SER A 190 -9.39 23.97 12.91
CA SER A 190 -9.70 24.29 14.31
C SER A 190 -10.20 23.07 15.07
N GLY A 191 -9.67 22.84 16.25
CA GLY A 191 -10.05 21.70 17.11
C GLY A 191 -9.22 20.43 16.92
N TYR A 192 -8.36 20.37 15.91
CA TYR A 192 -7.48 19.24 15.66
C TYR A 192 -6.02 19.68 15.54
N HIS A 193 -5.13 18.99 16.22
CA HIS A 193 -3.69 19.22 16.13
C HIS A 193 -3.04 18.15 15.27
N VAL A 194 -3.32 18.18 13.99
CA VAL A 194 -2.84 17.17 13.04
C VAL A 194 -1.57 17.68 12.36
N ARG A 195 -0.54 16.82 12.34
CA ARG A 195 0.66 17.02 11.54
C ARG A 195 0.82 15.81 10.61
N PRO A 196 0.59 15.97 9.31
CA PRO A 196 0.89 14.92 8.35
C PRO A 196 2.38 14.56 8.41
N THR A 197 2.68 13.30 8.19
CA THR A 197 4.05 12.74 8.30
C THR A 197 4.66 12.37 6.97
N ALA A 198 3.84 12.11 5.94
CA ALA A 198 4.32 11.71 4.63
C ALA A 198 3.32 12.06 3.52
N ILE A 199 3.84 12.16 2.31
CA ILE A 199 3.05 12.28 1.07
C ILE A 199 3.36 11.06 0.22
N TYR A 200 2.34 10.25 -0.07
CA TYR A 200 2.43 9.10 -0.93
C TYR A 200 1.90 9.42 -2.33
N GLY A 201 2.59 8.99 -3.35
CA GLY A 201 2.16 9.18 -4.72
C GLY A 201 2.75 8.13 -5.66
N ASN A 202 2.08 7.96 -6.81
CA ASN A 202 2.66 7.13 -7.86
C ASN A 202 4.01 7.73 -8.32
N PRO A 203 5.01 6.92 -8.66
CA PRO A 203 6.31 7.41 -9.16
C PRO A 203 6.22 8.43 -10.31
N VAL A 204 5.20 8.31 -11.17
CA VAL A 204 4.95 9.26 -12.26
C VAL A 204 4.58 10.65 -11.72
N LEU A 205 3.74 10.73 -10.69
CA LEU A 205 3.39 11.99 -10.05
C LEU A 205 4.60 12.66 -9.41
N LEU A 206 5.45 11.87 -8.74
CA LEU A 206 6.64 12.39 -8.10
C LEU A 206 7.68 12.94 -9.10
N ASP A 207 7.76 12.33 -10.30
CA ASP A 207 8.58 12.87 -11.39
C ASP A 207 8.04 14.23 -11.89
N LEU A 208 6.70 14.37 -11.99
CA LEU A 208 6.07 15.65 -12.35
C LEU A 208 6.36 16.74 -11.29
N ILE A 209 6.27 16.41 -10.01
CA ILE A 209 6.61 17.34 -8.92
C ILE A 209 8.08 17.77 -9.01
N ASP A 210 9.01 16.83 -9.28
CA ASP A 210 10.44 17.16 -9.42
C ASP A 210 10.72 18.06 -10.61
N ARG A 211 10.06 17.82 -11.73
CA ARG A 211 10.16 18.68 -12.92
C ARG A 211 9.66 20.09 -12.66
N GLU A 212 8.50 20.21 -12.02
CA GLU A 212 7.91 21.50 -11.66
C GLU A 212 8.84 22.29 -10.73
N MET A 213 9.38 21.63 -9.68
CA MET A 213 10.32 22.28 -8.75
C MET A 213 11.58 22.78 -9.45
N LYS A 214 12.11 22.05 -10.43
CA LYS A 214 13.28 22.47 -11.21
C LYS A 214 12.96 23.59 -12.19
N THR A 215 11.80 23.55 -12.83
CA THR A 215 11.45 24.47 -13.93
C THR A 215 10.89 25.78 -13.41
N GLU A 216 9.96 25.73 -12.45
CA GLU A 216 9.25 26.92 -11.98
C GLU A 216 9.94 27.58 -10.79
N PHE A 217 10.46 26.77 -9.85
CA PHE A 217 11.05 27.28 -8.62
C PHE A 217 12.59 27.31 -8.64
N ASN A 218 13.21 26.73 -9.66
CA ASN A 218 14.67 26.59 -9.78
C ASN A 218 15.33 25.96 -8.52
N VAL A 219 14.60 25.06 -7.85
CA VAL A 219 15.01 24.41 -6.61
C VAL A 219 15.13 22.90 -6.86
N VAL A 220 16.20 22.31 -6.37
CA VAL A 220 16.35 20.86 -6.30
C VAL A 220 15.86 20.40 -4.95
N LEU A 221 14.92 19.47 -4.92
CA LEU A 221 14.41 18.90 -3.67
C LEU A 221 15.54 18.24 -2.87
N ASN A 222 15.62 18.57 -1.59
CA ASN A 222 16.53 17.91 -0.68
C ASN A 222 16.24 16.42 -0.61
N THR A 223 17.27 15.61 -0.51
CA THR A 223 17.15 14.15 -0.37
C THR A 223 17.59 13.73 1.01
N GLU A 224 16.76 12.96 1.68
CA GLU A 224 17.09 12.30 2.93
C GLU A 224 17.22 10.79 2.70
N SER A 225 18.11 10.14 3.45
CA SER A 225 18.24 8.68 3.41
C SER A 225 17.24 8.07 4.36
N ILE A 226 16.26 7.33 3.82
CA ILE A 226 15.37 6.49 4.61
C ILE A 226 15.96 5.09 4.74
N THR A 227 15.59 4.41 5.83
CA THR A 227 16.01 3.04 6.17
C THR A 227 15.99 2.11 4.94
N GLY A 228 17.12 1.52 4.61
CA GLY A 228 17.28 0.66 3.45
C GLY A 228 18.04 1.27 2.26
N GLY A 229 18.64 2.46 2.42
CA GLY A 229 19.50 3.06 1.38
C GLY A 229 18.76 3.77 0.24
N VAL A 230 17.44 3.88 0.30
CA VAL A 230 16.65 4.63 -0.68
C VAL A 230 16.62 6.11 -0.27
N ARG A 231 17.02 6.97 -1.18
CA ARG A 231 16.92 8.43 -1.00
C ARG A 231 15.52 8.89 -1.39
N VAL A 232 14.85 9.54 -0.45
CA VAL A 232 13.52 10.10 -0.65
C VAL A 232 13.62 11.62 -0.69
N LYS A 233 12.88 12.23 -1.60
CA LYS A 233 12.80 13.68 -1.73
C LYS A 233 11.89 14.26 -0.66
N MET A 234 12.21 15.43 -0.17
CA MET A 234 11.47 16.14 0.87
C MET A 234 10.80 17.37 0.29
N LEU A 235 9.53 17.56 0.60
CA LEU A 235 8.78 18.78 0.28
C LEU A 235 8.63 19.63 1.55
N SER A 236 9.14 20.84 1.54
CA SER A 236 9.00 21.78 2.65
C SER A 236 7.58 22.36 2.67
N THR A 237 6.86 22.17 3.78
CA THR A 237 5.47 22.56 3.97
C THR A 237 5.25 23.25 5.31
N GLN A 238 4.03 23.69 5.58
CA GLN A 238 3.64 24.28 6.88
C GLN A 238 3.67 23.28 8.04
N ALA A 239 3.64 21.98 7.75
CA ALA A 239 3.81 20.92 8.75
C ALA A 239 5.28 20.56 9.00
N GLY A 240 6.21 21.14 8.26
CA GLY A 240 7.62 20.80 8.19
C GLY A 240 7.98 20.13 6.87
N ASP A 241 9.15 19.49 6.83
CA ASP A 241 9.61 18.78 5.65
C ASP A 241 8.95 17.40 5.58
N LEU A 242 8.13 17.18 4.58
CA LEU A 242 7.42 15.93 4.36
C LEU A 242 8.12 15.07 3.29
N PRO A 243 8.40 13.78 3.56
CA PRO A 243 8.94 12.87 2.58
C PRO A 243 7.91 12.58 1.49
N LEU A 244 8.37 12.61 0.22
CA LEU A 244 7.61 12.21 -0.96
C LEU A 244 7.92 10.73 -1.22
N ILE A 245 7.02 9.84 -0.85
CA ILE A 245 7.24 8.40 -0.90
C ILE A 245 6.62 7.82 -2.18
N PRO A 246 7.43 7.27 -3.08
CA PRO A 246 6.91 6.59 -4.26
C PRO A 246 6.27 5.26 -3.87
N ASP A 247 5.03 5.06 -4.28
CA ASP A 247 4.35 3.79 -4.12
C ASP A 247 3.74 3.35 -5.46
N TRP A 248 4.22 2.24 -5.98
CA TRP A 248 3.78 1.69 -7.26
C TRP A 248 2.37 1.10 -7.21
N SER A 249 1.90 0.73 -6.01
CA SER A 249 0.55 0.18 -5.82
C SER A 249 -0.56 1.23 -5.95
N LEU A 250 -0.20 2.53 -5.93
CA LEU A 250 -1.14 3.61 -6.18
C LEU A 250 -1.49 3.69 -7.66
N ALA A 251 -2.71 3.30 -7.98
CA ALA A 251 -3.23 3.38 -9.34
C ALA A 251 -3.52 4.83 -9.74
N TYR A 252 -3.32 5.15 -11.02
CA TYR A 252 -3.77 6.40 -11.64
C TYR A 252 -4.58 6.08 -12.89
N THR A 253 -5.38 7.01 -13.36
CA THR A 253 -6.20 6.85 -14.56
C THR A 253 -5.70 7.76 -15.69
N GLY A 254 -5.93 7.36 -16.93
CA GLY A 254 -5.55 8.15 -18.11
C GLY A 254 -4.07 8.05 -18.47
N THR A 255 -3.64 8.84 -19.46
CA THR A 255 -2.25 8.92 -19.90
C THR A 255 -1.64 10.23 -19.40
N PRO A 256 -0.60 10.22 -18.57
CA PRO A 256 0.03 11.44 -18.07
C PRO A 256 0.50 12.34 -19.24
N GLY A 257 0.19 13.63 -19.14
CA GLY A 257 0.48 14.61 -20.19
C GLY A 257 -0.61 14.78 -21.26
N SER A 258 -1.67 13.98 -21.22
CA SER A 258 -2.83 14.12 -22.13
C SER A 258 -3.87 15.15 -21.65
N GLY A 259 -3.73 15.65 -20.44
CA GLY A 259 -4.74 16.50 -19.77
C GLY A 259 -5.95 15.74 -19.23
N THR A 260 -5.95 14.42 -19.35
CA THR A 260 -7.05 13.54 -18.86
C THR A 260 -6.60 12.56 -17.78
N ALA A 261 -5.30 12.53 -17.47
CA ALA A 261 -4.80 11.68 -16.42
C ALA A 261 -5.10 12.28 -15.04
N VAL A 262 -5.59 11.43 -14.13
CA VAL A 262 -5.79 11.76 -12.73
C VAL A 262 -4.82 10.96 -11.89
N LEU A 263 -3.87 11.67 -11.27
CA LEU A 263 -2.84 11.08 -10.42
C LEU A 263 -3.13 11.44 -8.96
N PRO A 264 -3.49 10.46 -8.11
CA PRO A 264 -3.75 10.74 -6.72
C PRO A 264 -2.45 10.90 -5.92
N ALA A 265 -2.40 11.89 -5.05
CA ALA A 265 -1.46 12.04 -3.95
C ALA A 265 -2.21 11.90 -2.63
N TYR A 266 -1.62 11.20 -1.68
CA TYR A 266 -2.19 11.03 -0.34
C TYR A 266 -1.27 11.66 0.69
N ILE A 267 -1.79 12.67 1.37
CA ILE A 267 -1.14 13.32 2.52
C ILE A 267 -1.63 12.58 3.76
N VAL A 268 -0.74 11.90 4.45
CA VAL A 268 -1.13 10.99 5.53
C VAL A 268 -0.38 11.27 6.83
N THR A 269 -1.03 10.91 7.94
CA THR A 269 -0.44 10.81 9.26
C THR A 269 -0.26 9.32 9.57
N GLU A 270 0.92 8.76 9.31
CA GLU A 270 1.19 7.32 9.36
C GLU A 270 0.82 6.67 10.69
N ASN A 271 1.01 7.37 11.80
CA ASN A 271 0.68 6.88 13.14
C ASN A 271 -0.82 6.61 13.38
N LEU A 272 -1.68 7.16 12.52
CA LEU A 272 -3.14 7.00 12.58
C LEU A 272 -3.65 5.95 11.57
N ILE A 273 -2.75 5.32 10.81
CA ILE A 273 -3.09 4.21 9.93
C ILE A 273 -2.58 2.93 10.59
N GLU A 274 -3.48 2.00 10.82
CA GLU A 274 -3.16 0.74 11.49
C GLU A 274 -3.62 -0.44 10.65
N TYR A 275 -2.80 -1.49 10.60
CA TYR A 275 -3.20 -2.79 10.11
C TYR A 275 -3.48 -3.72 11.27
N HIS A 276 -4.74 -4.10 11.44
CA HIS A 276 -5.18 -5.02 12.49
C HIS A 276 -5.07 -6.45 11.97
N TRP A 277 -4.20 -7.25 12.55
CA TRP A 277 -3.94 -8.63 12.14
C TRP A 277 -4.45 -9.64 13.18
N LEU A 278 -4.80 -10.83 12.71
CA LEU A 278 -5.20 -11.96 13.55
C LEU A 278 -4.24 -13.13 13.33
N GLY A 279 -3.71 -13.65 14.42
CA GLY A 279 -2.84 -14.81 14.44
C GLY A 279 -1.36 -14.46 14.24
N ASP A 280 -0.98 -13.87 13.10
CA ASP A 280 0.40 -13.47 12.79
C ASP A 280 0.40 -12.30 11.80
N PRO A 281 1.29 -11.31 11.91
CA PRO A 281 1.44 -10.26 10.92
C PRO A 281 1.97 -10.78 9.56
N THR A 282 2.69 -11.90 9.59
CA THR A 282 3.17 -12.58 8.39
C THR A 282 2.18 -13.63 7.89
N PRO A 283 2.15 -13.93 6.57
CA PRO A 283 1.32 -15.01 6.05
C PRO A 283 1.68 -16.36 6.67
N ARG A 284 0.69 -17.15 7.05
CA ARG A 284 0.87 -18.52 7.52
C ARG A 284 0.66 -19.49 6.38
N ILE A 285 1.51 -20.50 6.31
CA ILE A 285 1.42 -21.57 5.32
C ILE A 285 0.87 -22.80 6.02
N PHE A 286 -0.17 -23.40 5.43
CA PHE A 286 -0.76 -24.65 5.84
C PHE A 286 -0.63 -25.67 4.74
N GLU A 287 -0.16 -26.85 5.07
CA GLU A 287 -0.20 -28.01 4.20
C GLU A 287 -1.57 -28.69 4.37
N LEU A 288 -2.31 -28.82 3.29
CA LEU A 288 -3.53 -29.59 3.22
C LEU A 288 -3.19 -30.98 2.68
N GLY A 289 -3.62 -32.02 3.40
CA GLY A 289 -3.41 -33.39 2.93
C GLY A 289 -4.06 -33.64 1.57
N LEU A 290 -3.77 -34.80 0.97
CA LEU A 290 -4.27 -35.25 -0.34
C LEU A 290 -5.82 -35.32 -0.34
N PRO A 291 -6.53 -34.28 -0.81
CA PRO A 291 -7.97 -34.43 -1.04
C PRO A 291 -8.14 -35.16 -2.35
N ASN A 292 -9.15 -35.84 -2.60
CA ASN A 292 -9.66 -36.55 -3.80
C ASN A 292 -8.81 -36.62 -5.10
N SER A 293 -7.65 -35.96 -5.17
CA SER A 293 -6.69 -35.97 -6.27
C SER A 293 -5.27 -36.22 -5.73
N LEU A 294 -4.42 -36.89 -6.51
CA LEU A 294 -3.01 -37.12 -6.19
C LEU A 294 -2.23 -35.80 -6.29
N ALA A 295 -2.62 -34.80 -5.48
CA ALA A 295 -2.01 -33.48 -5.45
C ALA A 295 -1.78 -33.05 -4.01
N GLN A 296 -0.59 -32.58 -3.70
CA GLN A 296 -0.23 -31.94 -2.45
C GLN A 296 -0.59 -30.46 -2.54
N GLN A 297 -1.34 -29.97 -1.55
CA GLN A 297 -1.83 -28.60 -1.55
C GLN A 297 -1.20 -27.80 -0.42
N TYR A 298 -0.74 -26.59 -0.75
CA TYR A 298 -0.28 -25.61 0.23
C TYR A 298 -1.15 -24.37 0.13
N VAL A 299 -1.56 -23.84 1.28
CA VAL A 299 -2.39 -22.64 1.37
C VAL A 299 -1.68 -21.62 2.23
N ALA A 300 -1.38 -20.46 1.65
CA ALA A 300 -0.91 -19.30 2.37
C ALA A 300 -2.09 -18.42 2.76
N VAL A 301 -2.19 -18.05 4.04
CA VAL A 301 -3.33 -17.30 4.58
C VAL A 301 -2.83 -16.12 5.41
N LYS A 302 -3.49 -14.96 5.23
CA LYS A 302 -3.30 -13.77 6.06
C LYS A 302 -4.66 -13.20 6.46
N PHE A 303 -4.87 -12.96 7.76
CA PHE A 303 -6.10 -12.36 8.27
C PHE A 303 -5.82 -10.95 8.78
N GLY A 304 -6.66 -10.01 8.40
CA GLY A 304 -6.55 -8.64 8.91
C GLY A 304 -7.52 -7.67 8.29
N ALA A 305 -7.35 -6.41 8.65
CA ALA A 305 -8.05 -5.28 8.06
C ALA A 305 -7.22 -4.00 8.25
N VAL A 306 -7.29 -3.08 7.30
CA VAL A 306 -6.66 -1.77 7.40
C VAL A 306 -7.67 -0.75 7.94
N VAL A 307 -7.19 0.11 8.83
CA VAL A 307 -7.99 1.13 9.49
C VAL A 307 -7.29 2.47 9.39
N VAL A 308 -8.02 3.48 8.93
CA VAL A 308 -7.59 4.88 8.91
C VAL A 308 -8.35 5.62 10.00
N LYS A 309 -7.66 5.99 11.08
CA LYS A 309 -8.23 6.77 12.16
C LYS A 309 -8.22 8.26 11.79
N GLY A 310 -9.31 8.94 12.04
CA GLY A 310 -9.41 10.36 11.72
C GLY A 310 -9.38 10.66 10.21
N ALA A 311 -10.00 9.81 9.38
CA ALA A 311 -10.02 9.96 7.93
C ALA A 311 -10.54 11.32 7.46
N ASN A 312 -11.40 11.97 8.24
CA ASN A 312 -12.02 13.24 7.92
C ASN A 312 -11.20 14.48 8.31
N TYR A 313 -10.08 14.34 9.01
CA TYR A 313 -9.27 15.50 9.42
C TYR A 313 -7.75 15.24 9.44
N ALA A 314 -7.31 13.99 9.58
CA ALA A 314 -5.89 13.65 9.72
C ALA A 314 -5.22 13.24 8.41
N HIS A 315 -6.01 13.06 7.36
CA HIS A 315 -5.55 12.60 6.05
C HIS A 315 -6.25 13.39 4.95
N ALA A 316 -5.59 13.54 3.81
CA ALA A 316 -6.18 14.20 2.64
C ALA A 316 -5.77 13.49 1.35
N GLN A 317 -6.68 13.53 0.39
CA GLN A 317 -6.43 13.11 -0.98
C GLN A 317 -6.34 14.35 -1.87
N VAL A 318 -5.32 14.40 -2.72
CA VAL A 318 -5.14 15.43 -3.74
C VAL A 318 -5.15 14.74 -5.10
N LEU A 319 -6.11 15.06 -5.92
CA LEU A 319 -6.21 14.57 -7.29
C LEU A 319 -5.52 15.57 -8.22
N VAL A 320 -4.54 15.12 -8.97
CA VAL A 320 -3.75 15.95 -9.89
C VAL A 320 -4.13 15.58 -11.31
N ASP A 321 -4.73 16.53 -12.04
CA ASP A 321 -5.08 16.38 -13.44
C ASP A 321 -3.89 16.78 -14.32
N ARG A 322 -3.42 15.90 -15.22
CA ARG A 322 -2.28 16.14 -16.13
C ARG A 322 -2.41 15.42 -17.47
#